data_214d520c04547ac1d4559acc0d820f75
#
_entry.id   214d520c04547ac1d4559acc0d820f75
#
_cell.length_a   1.000
_cell.length_b   1.000
_cell.length_c   1.000
_cell.angle_alpha   90.00
_cell.angle_beta   90.00
_cell.angle_gamma   90.00
#
_symmetry.space_group_name_H-M   'P 1'
#
loop_
_entity.id
_entity.type
_entity.pdbx_description
1 polymer ?
#
loop_
_entity_poly.entity_id
_entity_poly.type
_entity_poly.pdbx_seq_one_letter_code
_entity_poly.pdbx_strand_id
1 'polypeptide(L)'
;VRGLRGDSRALLVHPTLRDASGSPVISGDGRFQIDPAGLRRLSYDQSGFIWDTGVLWKPSRRTSLEARVGRRYGSMTYTGAFSWQPSETQAIQIGVYDGVTTFGRQLGDALSRLPTRFTVQRDPFSNQFGGCVFGGGADGSGGAGAGECLTPALQSVASGTFRSRGVQAVWRYARGGYSGGVALGYNQRRFFAPPVAGFSIDGATDRSYSAQAFLAKRLSENSGVEGQV
;
A
#
# COMPACT_ATOMS: atom_id res chain seq x y z
N VAL A 1 14.23 -11.14 -19.33
CA VAL A 1 13.24 -12.24 -19.33
C VAL A 1 13.66 -13.21 -18.24
N ARG A 2 12.99 -13.26 -17.10
CA ARG A 2 13.19 -14.31 -16.07
C ARG A 2 12.23 -15.45 -16.38
N GLY A 3 12.82 -16.58 -16.60
CA GLY A 3 12.32 -17.94 -16.79
C GLY A 3 10.83 -18.22 -16.72
N LEU A 4 10.39 -18.98 -17.67
CA LEU A 4 9.10 -19.64 -17.74
C LEU A 4 9.04 -20.73 -16.66
N ARG A 5 8.18 -20.60 -15.69
CA ARG A 5 8.01 -21.58 -14.61
C ARG A 5 6.54 -21.97 -14.48
N GLY A 6 6.24 -23.24 -14.61
CA GLY A 6 4.97 -23.77 -14.14
C GLY A 6 5.02 -23.85 -12.61
N ASP A 7 4.10 -23.22 -11.93
CA ASP A 7 3.98 -23.29 -10.47
C ASP A 7 2.52 -23.51 -10.10
N SER A 8 2.28 -24.49 -9.24
CA SER A 8 1.00 -24.68 -8.57
C SER A 8 1.21 -24.42 -7.09
N ARG A 9 0.48 -23.50 -6.51
CA ARG A 9 0.56 -23.19 -5.08
C ARG A 9 -0.82 -23.20 -4.48
N ALA A 10 -1.02 -24.10 -3.54
CA ALA A 10 -2.16 -24.10 -2.64
C ALA A 10 -1.68 -23.70 -1.24
N LEU A 11 -2.29 -22.69 -0.66
CA LEU A 11 -2.04 -22.30 0.72
C LEU A 11 -3.15 -22.87 1.60
N LEU A 12 -2.78 -23.82 2.46
CA LEU A 12 -3.65 -24.36 3.49
C LEU A 12 -3.38 -23.61 4.80
N VAL A 13 -4.40 -23.03 5.38
CA VAL A 13 -4.33 -22.32 6.66
C VAL A 13 -5.14 -23.03 7.72
N HIS A 14 -4.63 -23.05 8.96
CA HIS A 14 -5.39 -23.53 10.11
C HIS A 14 -6.46 -22.49 10.48
N PRO A 15 -7.64 -22.92 10.92
CA PRO A 15 -8.64 -21.99 11.46
C PRO A 15 -8.12 -21.35 12.76
N THR A 16 -8.68 -20.22 13.11
CA THR A 16 -8.43 -19.57 14.39
C THR A 16 -9.17 -20.34 15.48
N LEU A 17 -8.48 -20.59 16.61
CA LEU A 17 -9.09 -21.19 17.80
C LEU A 17 -10.19 -20.24 18.32
N ARG A 18 -11.35 -20.83 18.62
CA ARG A 18 -12.50 -20.10 19.18
C ARG A 18 -12.82 -20.63 20.56
N ASP A 19 -13.23 -19.74 21.43
CA ASP A 19 -13.75 -20.09 22.76
C ASP A 19 -15.18 -20.67 22.69
N ALA A 20 -15.74 -21.01 23.84
CA ALA A 20 -17.12 -21.55 23.95
C ALA A 20 -18.19 -20.55 23.46
N SER A 21 -17.90 -19.26 23.43
CA SER A 21 -18.79 -18.20 22.92
C SER A 21 -18.66 -18.01 21.41
N GLY A 22 -17.71 -18.69 20.75
CA GLY A 22 -17.41 -18.52 19.34
C GLY A 22 -16.47 -17.35 19.03
N SER A 23 -15.96 -16.67 20.06
CA SER A 23 -15.03 -15.57 19.91
C SER A 23 -13.61 -16.07 19.64
N PRO A 24 -12.80 -15.39 18.81
CA PRO A 24 -11.43 -15.80 18.54
C PRO A 24 -10.56 -15.63 19.80
N VAL A 25 -9.79 -16.65 20.13
CA VAL A 25 -8.84 -16.65 21.26
C VAL A 25 -7.58 -15.89 20.85
N ILE A 26 -7.19 -14.92 21.67
CA ILE A 26 -6.00 -14.10 21.48
C ILE A 26 -4.97 -14.49 22.53
N SER A 27 -3.73 -14.73 22.10
CA SER A 27 -2.59 -14.95 22.97
C SER A 27 -2.19 -13.69 23.74
N GLY A 28 -1.43 -13.82 24.81
CA GLY A 28 -0.90 -12.68 25.57
C GLY A 28 0.00 -11.74 24.77
N ASP A 29 0.50 -12.16 23.61
CA ASP A 29 1.26 -11.35 22.64
C ASP A 29 0.37 -10.62 21.62
N GLY A 30 -0.96 -10.69 21.77
CA GLY A 30 -1.93 -10.05 20.88
C GLY A 30 -2.22 -10.80 19.57
N ARG A 31 -1.71 -12.00 19.40
CA ARG A 31 -1.93 -12.82 18.19
C ARG A 31 -3.12 -13.75 18.36
N PHE A 32 -3.82 -14.00 17.26
CA PHE A 32 -4.84 -15.03 17.23
C PHE A 32 -4.20 -16.42 17.37
N GLN A 33 -4.72 -17.21 18.27
CA GLN A 33 -4.30 -18.61 18.38
C GLN A 33 -4.89 -19.43 17.24
N ILE A 34 -4.08 -20.36 16.73
CA ILE A 34 -4.51 -21.31 15.71
C ILE A 34 -5.07 -22.57 16.37
N ASP A 35 -6.09 -23.15 15.76
CA ASP A 35 -6.62 -24.45 16.16
C ASP A 35 -5.87 -25.55 15.40
N PRO A 36 -4.93 -26.29 16.05
CA PRO A 36 -4.16 -27.32 15.37
C PRO A 36 -5.00 -28.56 15.06
N ALA A 37 -6.12 -28.77 15.76
CA ALA A 37 -7.03 -29.88 15.52
C ALA A 37 -8.07 -29.57 14.44
N GLY A 38 -8.25 -28.29 14.11
CA GLY A 38 -9.16 -27.86 13.06
C GLY A 38 -8.70 -28.25 11.66
N LEU A 39 -9.65 -28.66 10.83
CA LEU A 39 -9.35 -28.96 9.43
C LEU A 39 -8.74 -27.76 8.73
N ARG A 40 -7.59 -27.97 8.10
CA ARG A 40 -6.94 -26.93 7.29
C ARG A 40 -7.86 -26.48 6.17
N ARG A 41 -8.04 -25.19 6.05
CA ARG A 41 -8.85 -24.57 4.99
C ARG A 41 -7.95 -24.06 3.88
N LEU A 42 -8.36 -24.29 2.64
CA LEU A 42 -7.70 -23.77 1.48
C LEU A 42 -7.90 -22.24 1.45
N SER A 43 -6.82 -21.48 1.56
CA SER A 43 -6.86 -20.01 1.47
C SER A 43 -6.84 -19.56 0.03
N TYR A 44 -6.02 -20.18 -0.79
CA TYR A 44 -6.05 -20.04 -2.24
C TYR A 44 -5.39 -21.25 -2.90
N ASP A 45 -5.85 -21.57 -4.09
CA ASP A 45 -5.23 -22.55 -4.98
C ASP A 45 -5.03 -21.91 -6.35
N GLN A 46 -3.82 -21.97 -6.84
CA GLN A 46 -3.49 -21.40 -8.15
C GLN A 46 -2.46 -22.29 -8.84
N SER A 47 -2.86 -22.76 -9.99
CA SER A 47 -1.99 -23.44 -10.92
C SER A 47 -1.88 -22.64 -12.22
N GLY A 48 -0.74 -22.69 -12.86
CA GLY A 48 -0.59 -22.06 -14.16
C GLY A 48 0.84 -21.64 -14.48
N PHE A 49 0.95 -21.14 -15.69
CA PHE A 49 2.20 -20.66 -16.22
C PHE A 49 2.49 -19.25 -15.69
N ILE A 50 3.64 -19.07 -15.03
CA ILE A 50 4.07 -17.81 -14.48
C ILE A 50 5.20 -17.25 -15.32
N TRP A 51 5.03 -16.04 -15.80
CA TRP A 51 6.08 -15.31 -16.49
C TRP A 51 6.00 -13.82 -16.15
N ASP A 52 7.10 -13.13 -16.21
CA ASP A 52 7.17 -11.68 -16.14
C ASP A 52 8.29 -11.14 -17.03
N THR A 53 8.05 -9.98 -17.58
CA THR A 53 9.03 -9.18 -18.30
C THR A 53 8.93 -7.74 -17.83
N GLY A 54 10.00 -7.00 -17.96
CA GLY A 54 10.00 -5.63 -17.49
C GLY A 54 11.13 -4.79 -18.05
N VAL A 55 11.00 -3.51 -17.84
CA VAL A 55 11.98 -2.49 -18.20
C VAL A 55 12.44 -1.78 -16.94
N LEU A 56 13.75 -1.57 -16.85
CA LEU A 56 14.39 -0.68 -15.90
C LEU A 56 15.08 0.41 -16.68
N TRP A 57 14.64 1.65 -16.51
CA TRP A 57 15.18 2.80 -17.22
C TRP A 57 15.58 3.87 -16.22
N LYS A 58 16.87 4.21 -16.22
CA LYS A 58 17.48 5.20 -15.30
C LYS A 58 18.35 6.16 -16.10
N PRO A 59 17.76 7.13 -16.81
CA PRO A 59 18.51 8.06 -17.64
C PRO A 59 19.38 9.02 -16.81
N SER A 60 19.04 9.23 -15.55
CA SER A 60 19.78 10.10 -14.63
C SER A 60 19.63 9.61 -13.18
N ARG A 61 20.43 10.19 -12.27
CA ARG A 61 20.29 9.95 -10.82
C ARG A 61 18.95 10.46 -10.25
N ARG A 62 18.28 11.34 -10.99
CA ARG A 62 17.01 11.99 -10.59
C ARG A 62 15.77 11.35 -11.23
N THR A 63 15.97 10.37 -12.09
CA THR A 63 14.86 9.71 -12.82
C THR A 63 15.05 8.22 -12.80
N SER A 64 14.05 7.50 -12.36
CA SER A 64 14.01 6.05 -12.44
C SER A 64 12.61 5.58 -12.79
N LEU A 65 12.53 4.64 -13.72
CA LEU A 65 11.33 3.92 -14.09
C LEU A 65 11.63 2.43 -14.01
N GLU A 66 10.84 1.73 -13.25
CA GLU A 66 10.75 0.28 -13.28
C GLU A 66 9.31 -0.09 -13.63
N ALA A 67 9.13 -0.88 -14.67
CA ALA A 67 7.81 -1.37 -15.05
C ALA A 67 7.92 -2.85 -15.41
N ARG A 68 6.98 -3.65 -14.92
CA ARG A 68 6.89 -5.07 -15.16
C ARG A 68 5.47 -5.46 -15.54
N VAL A 69 5.37 -6.33 -16.50
CA VAL A 69 4.14 -7.00 -16.89
C VAL A 69 4.38 -8.49 -16.88
N GLY A 70 3.39 -9.23 -16.43
CA GLY A 70 3.52 -10.67 -16.34
C GLY A 70 2.17 -11.35 -16.19
N ARG A 71 2.22 -12.67 -16.02
CA ARG A 71 1.04 -13.46 -15.69
C ARG A 71 1.30 -14.21 -14.40
N ARG A 72 0.47 -13.94 -13.41
CA ARG A 72 0.43 -14.64 -12.12
C ARG A 72 -1.01 -14.77 -11.67
N TYR A 73 -1.29 -15.68 -10.80
CA TYR A 73 -2.63 -15.84 -10.22
C TYR A 73 -3.73 -16.00 -11.28
N GLY A 74 -3.42 -16.75 -12.37
CA GLY A 74 -4.35 -16.99 -13.46
C GLY A 74 -4.67 -15.78 -14.33
N SER A 75 -4.08 -14.61 -14.10
CA SER A 75 -4.37 -13.37 -14.82
C SER A 75 -3.14 -12.49 -15.01
N MET A 76 -3.25 -11.48 -15.87
CA MET A 76 -2.20 -10.50 -16.08
C MET A 76 -1.97 -9.67 -14.82
N THR A 77 -0.70 -9.39 -14.53
CA THR A 77 -0.22 -8.56 -13.41
C THR A 77 0.63 -7.42 -13.93
N TYR A 78 0.46 -6.25 -13.33
CA TYR A 78 1.18 -5.03 -13.68
C TYR A 78 1.77 -4.44 -12.42
N THR A 79 3.07 -4.22 -12.42
CA THR A 79 3.74 -3.54 -11.30
C THR A 79 4.73 -2.53 -11.84
N GLY A 80 4.94 -1.44 -11.12
CA GLY A 80 5.91 -0.46 -11.54
C GLY A 80 6.11 0.64 -10.52
N ALA A 81 7.23 1.32 -10.66
CA ALA A 81 7.58 2.50 -9.89
C ALA A 81 8.24 3.52 -10.80
N PHE A 82 7.75 4.73 -10.77
CA PHE A 82 8.36 5.87 -11.44
C PHE A 82 8.72 6.92 -10.38
N SER A 83 9.95 7.38 -10.40
CA SER A 83 10.44 8.45 -9.55
C SER A 83 11.14 9.48 -10.43
N TRP A 84 10.74 10.73 -10.28
CA TRP A 84 11.34 11.84 -10.98
C TRP A 84 11.51 13.04 -10.06
N GLN A 85 12.73 13.53 -9.96
CA GLN A 85 13.11 14.67 -9.16
C GLN A 85 13.71 15.75 -10.08
N PRO A 86 12.88 16.58 -10.73
CA PRO A 86 13.35 17.60 -11.66
C PRO A 86 14.28 18.62 -11.00
N SER A 87 14.08 18.89 -9.72
CA SER A 87 14.92 19.77 -8.91
C SER A 87 15.01 19.28 -7.47
N GLU A 88 15.84 19.89 -6.65
CA GLU A 88 15.91 19.61 -5.20
C GLU A 88 14.62 20.01 -4.46
N THR A 89 13.83 20.88 -5.10
CA THR A 89 12.59 21.41 -4.54
C THR A 89 11.34 20.65 -4.96
N GLN A 90 11.45 19.74 -5.92
CA GLN A 90 10.31 19.00 -6.46
C GLN A 90 10.61 17.51 -6.60
N ALA A 91 9.64 16.70 -6.26
CA ALA A 91 9.69 15.24 -6.47
C ALA A 91 8.31 14.72 -6.87
N ILE A 92 8.31 13.77 -7.82
CA ILE A 92 7.14 13.05 -8.27
C ILE A 92 7.44 11.56 -8.09
N GLN A 93 6.49 10.84 -7.53
CA GLN A 93 6.54 9.40 -7.39
C GLN A 93 5.22 8.79 -7.81
N ILE A 94 5.28 7.78 -8.66
CA ILE A 94 4.12 7.02 -9.11
C ILE A 94 4.40 5.55 -8.87
N GLY A 95 3.46 4.86 -8.23
CA GLY A 95 3.53 3.43 -7.97
C GLY A 95 2.34 2.71 -8.56
N VAL A 96 2.58 1.58 -9.23
CA VAL A 96 1.55 0.65 -9.70
C VAL A 96 1.83 -0.71 -9.08
N TYR A 97 0.83 -1.30 -8.48
CA TYR A 97 0.96 -2.59 -7.79
C TYR A 97 -0.20 -3.53 -8.14
N ASP A 98 0.12 -4.80 -8.22
CA ASP A 98 -0.85 -5.89 -8.43
C ASP A 98 -0.28 -7.16 -7.80
N GLY A 99 -0.93 -7.67 -6.79
CA GLY A 99 -0.46 -8.87 -6.10
C GLY A 99 -1.46 -9.44 -5.10
N VAL A 100 -1.27 -10.69 -4.77
CA VAL A 100 -1.98 -11.35 -3.68
C VAL A 100 -1.23 -11.08 -2.39
N THR A 101 -1.92 -10.56 -1.40
CA THR A 101 -1.33 -10.09 -0.15
C THR A 101 -2.30 -10.27 1.02
N THR A 102 -1.82 -10.00 2.21
CA THR A 102 -2.60 -9.86 3.44
C THR A 102 -2.47 -8.43 3.94
N PHE A 103 -3.37 -8.01 4.84
CA PHE A 103 -3.32 -6.69 5.46
C PHE A 103 -1.93 -6.36 6.05
N GLY A 104 -1.39 -7.26 6.88
CA GLY A 104 -0.11 -7.01 7.54
C GLY A 104 1.06 -6.89 6.56
N ARG A 105 1.06 -7.67 5.48
CA ARG A 105 2.08 -7.56 4.44
C ARG A 105 1.95 -6.26 3.65
N GLN A 106 0.73 -5.90 3.27
CA GLN A 106 0.49 -4.64 2.55
C GLN A 106 0.93 -3.43 3.38
N LEU A 107 0.61 -3.43 4.67
CA LEU A 107 1.04 -2.37 5.58
C LEU A 107 2.56 -2.34 5.73
N GLY A 108 3.21 -3.49 5.95
CA GLY A 108 4.67 -3.59 6.03
C GLY A 108 5.37 -3.09 4.76
N ASP A 109 4.87 -3.48 3.59
CA ASP A 109 5.41 -3.04 2.30
C ASP A 109 5.22 -1.52 2.10
N ALA A 110 4.09 -0.96 2.52
CA ALA A 110 3.84 0.48 2.45
C ALA A 110 4.77 1.26 3.41
N LEU A 111 4.91 0.80 4.65
CA LEU A 111 5.81 1.41 5.63
C LEU A 111 7.29 1.37 5.19
N SER A 112 7.71 0.30 4.53
CA SER A 112 9.09 0.17 4.03
C SER A 112 9.44 1.14 2.90
N ARG A 113 8.43 1.69 2.23
CA ARG A 113 8.60 2.69 1.16
C ARG A 113 8.52 4.13 1.63
N LEU A 114 8.22 4.36 2.91
CA LEU A 114 8.21 5.70 3.46
C LEU A 114 9.60 6.34 3.34
N PRO A 115 9.68 7.61 2.96
CA PRO A 115 10.93 8.36 3.03
C PRO A 115 11.38 8.49 4.50
N THR A 116 12.69 8.61 4.73
CA THR A 116 13.27 8.72 6.08
C THR A 116 12.82 9.98 6.82
N ARG A 117 12.43 11.00 6.09
CA ARG A 117 11.82 12.23 6.62
C ARG A 117 10.51 12.47 5.89
N PHE A 118 9.43 12.62 6.61
CA PHE A 118 8.11 12.86 6.05
C PHE A 118 7.26 13.73 6.97
N THR A 119 6.30 14.40 6.36
CA THR A 119 5.26 15.15 7.06
C THR A 119 3.94 14.40 6.98
N VAL A 120 3.27 14.28 8.11
CA VAL A 120 1.94 13.69 8.25
C VAL A 120 0.93 14.82 8.32
N GLN A 121 -0.01 14.82 7.40
CA GLN A 121 -1.12 15.77 7.44
C GLN A 121 -2.29 15.16 8.22
N ARG A 122 -2.79 15.90 9.20
CA ARG A 122 -3.94 15.53 10.00
C ARG A 122 -5.03 16.57 9.83
N ASP A 123 -6.25 16.11 9.77
CA ASP A 123 -7.42 16.99 9.80
C ASP A 123 -7.43 17.80 11.11
N PRO A 124 -7.45 19.14 11.05
CA PRO A 124 -7.33 19.98 12.24
C PRO A 124 -8.53 19.88 13.19
N PHE A 125 -9.68 19.43 12.72
CA PHE A 125 -10.91 19.29 13.51
C PHE A 125 -11.07 17.90 14.10
N SER A 126 -10.86 16.85 13.29
CA SER A 126 -11.01 15.47 13.71
C SER A 126 -9.71 14.84 14.21
N ASN A 127 -8.57 15.49 13.97
CA ASN A 127 -7.22 14.97 14.20
C ASN A 127 -6.95 13.61 13.51
N GLN A 128 -7.76 13.28 12.50
CA GLN A 128 -7.62 12.06 11.74
C GLN A 128 -6.49 12.17 10.73
N PHE A 129 -5.84 11.05 10.46
CA PHE A 129 -4.78 10.96 9.47
C PHE A 129 -5.39 10.90 8.06
N GLY A 130 -4.95 11.79 7.16
CA GLY A 130 -5.45 11.87 5.78
C GLY A 130 -5.07 10.70 4.87
N GLY A 131 -4.27 9.76 5.36
CA GLY A 131 -3.95 8.52 4.65
C GLY A 131 -2.71 8.59 3.79
N CYS A 132 -2.15 9.76 3.48
CA CYS A 132 -0.91 9.92 2.74
C CYS A 132 0.13 10.68 3.58
N VAL A 133 1.40 10.33 3.37
CA VAL A 133 2.54 11.06 3.93
C VAL A 133 3.34 11.68 2.80
N PHE A 134 3.90 12.86 3.03
CA PHE A 134 4.68 13.59 2.05
C PHE A 134 6.15 13.62 2.48
N GLY A 135 7.05 13.37 1.55
CA GLY A 135 8.50 13.36 1.80
C GLY A 135 9.02 14.74 2.20
N GLY A 136 9.98 14.79 3.11
CA GLY A 136 10.60 16.02 3.64
C GLY A 136 10.06 16.43 5.00
N GLY A 137 10.81 17.29 5.70
CA GLY A 137 10.38 17.87 6.97
C GLY A 137 9.46 19.07 6.77
N ALA A 138 8.75 19.49 7.81
CA ALA A 138 7.93 20.70 7.84
C ALA A 138 8.73 21.99 7.55
N ASP A 139 10.05 21.94 7.74
CA ASP A 139 11.01 23.03 7.46
C ASP A 139 11.40 23.12 5.99
N GLY A 140 10.82 22.29 5.10
CA GLY A 140 11.18 22.25 3.67
C GLY A 140 12.53 21.56 3.41
N SER A 141 13.20 21.00 4.43
CA SER A 141 14.43 20.24 4.24
C SER A 141 14.13 18.97 3.42
N GLY A 142 14.73 18.89 2.23
CA GLY A 142 14.43 17.86 1.25
C GLY A 142 14.83 16.46 1.71
N GLY A 143 13.84 15.62 2.02
CA GLY A 143 14.02 14.19 2.04
C GLY A 143 13.96 13.59 0.63
N ALA A 144 14.65 12.49 0.39
CA ALA A 144 14.51 11.75 -0.86
C ALA A 144 13.09 11.15 -0.96
N GLY A 145 12.45 11.37 -2.12
CA GLY A 145 11.12 10.85 -2.41
C GLY A 145 9.97 11.83 -2.17
N ALA A 146 8.90 11.63 -2.93
CA ALA A 146 7.71 12.48 -2.86
C ALA A 146 6.78 12.10 -1.70
N GLY A 147 6.77 10.84 -1.30
CA GLY A 147 5.89 10.32 -0.25
C GLY A 147 5.20 9.01 -0.63
N GLU A 148 4.29 8.56 0.21
CA GLU A 148 3.55 7.31 0.04
C GLU A 148 2.14 7.45 0.59
N CYS A 149 1.14 6.80 -0.03
CA CYS A 149 -0.22 6.71 0.49
C CYS A 149 -0.45 5.38 1.21
N LEU A 150 -0.82 5.45 2.48
CA LEU A 150 -1.14 4.32 3.33
C LEU A 150 -2.64 3.97 3.30
N THR A 151 -3.46 4.83 2.69
CA THR A 151 -4.92 4.63 2.60
C THR A 151 -5.30 3.22 2.15
N PRO A 152 -4.68 2.61 1.11
CA PRO A 152 -5.03 1.26 0.71
C PRO A 152 -4.80 0.21 1.79
N ALA A 153 -3.81 0.40 2.66
CA ALA A 153 -3.52 -0.50 3.77
C ALA A 153 -4.41 -0.23 5.00
N LEU A 154 -4.84 1.02 5.21
CA LEU A 154 -5.58 1.42 6.41
C LEU A 154 -7.10 1.30 6.30
N GLN A 155 -7.65 1.13 5.09
CA GLN A 155 -9.10 1.13 4.84
C GLN A 155 -9.88 0.06 5.58
N SER A 156 -9.35 -1.13 5.77
CA SER A 156 -9.96 -2.16 6.59
C SER A 156 -8.95 -3.19 7.05
N VAL A 157 -9.06 -3.61 8.28
CA VAL A 157 -8.31 -4.73 8.83
C VAL A 157 -9.06 -6.00 8.46
N ALA A 158 -8.71 -6.57 7.31
CA ALA A 158 -9.24 -7.87 6.89
C ALA A 158 -8.19 -8.95 7.18
N SER A 159 -8.56 -9.96 7.95
CA SER A 159 -7.69 -11.10 8.26
C SER A 159 -7.51 -12.06 7.07
N GLY A 160 -8.26 -11.87 6.00
CA GLY A 160 -8.23 -12.71 4.82
C GLY A 160 -7.11 -12.35 3.83
N THR A 161 -6.84 -13.28 2.93
CA THR A 161 -6.00 -13.05 1.74
C THR A 161 -6.84 -12.36 0.66
N PHE A 162 -6.27 -11.36 0.02
CA PHE A 162 -6.93 -10.65 -1.08
C PHE A 162 -5.93 -10.30 -2.18
N ARG A 163 -6.43 -10.10 -3.37
CA ARG A 163 -5.67 -9.48 -4.45
C ARG A 163 -5.87 -7.98 -4.39
N SER A 164 -4.78 -7.24 -4.26
CA SER A 164 -4.77 -5.79 -4.28
C SER A 164 -4.17 -5.30 -5.59
N ARG A 165 -4.86 -4.40 -6.25
CA ARG A 165 -4.42 -3.70 -7.46
C ARG A 165 -4.62 -2.22 -7.28
N GLY A 166 -3.67 -1.43 -7.72
CA GLY A 166 -3.84 0.00 -7.59
C GLY A 166 -2.75 0.80 -8.23
N VAL A 167 -2.97 2.10 -8.22
CA VAL A 167 -2.04 3.11 -8.63
C VAL A 167 -2.07 4.23 -7.60
N GLN A 168 -0.91 4.77 -7.32
CA GLN A 168 -0.75 5.95 -6.48
C GLN A 168 0.22 6.92 -7.13
N ALA A 169 -0.02 8.19 -6.96
CA ALA A 169 0.84 9.26 -7.42
C ALA A 169 0.99 10.30 -6.32
N VAL A 170 2.21 10.70 -6.03
CA VAL A 170 2.52 11.74 -5.06
C VAL A 170 3.43 12.76 -5.73
N TRP A 171 3.05 14.01 -5.66
CA TRP A 171 3.86 15.14 -6.03
C TRP A 171 4.13 16.02 -4.81
N ARG A 172 5.34 16.51 -4.69
CA ARG A 172 5.79 17.37 -3.61
C ARG A 172 6.57 18.56 -4.17
N TYR A 173 6.36 19.71 -3.54
CA TYR A 173 7.11 20.95 -3.79
C TYR A 173 7.56 21.57 -2.46
N ALA A 174 8.80 22.07 -2.40
CA ALA A 174 9.29 22.83 -1.25
C ALA A 174 10.35 23.85 -1.70
N ARG A 175 10.08 25.15 -1.52
CA ARG A 175 11.01 26.24 -1.86
C ARG A 175 10.68 27.53 -1.12
N GLY A 176 11.70 28.20 -0.56
CA GLY A 176 11.57 29.56 -0.02
C GLY A 176 10.55 29.70 1.11
N GLY A 177 10.44 28.68 1.98
CA GLY A 177 9.46 28.67 3.06
C GLY A 177 8.06 28.21 2.63
N TYR A 178 7.82 27.97 1.34
CA TYR A 178 6.63 27.30 0.84
C TYR A 178 6.86 25.80 0.75
N SER A 179 5.89 25.01 1.18
CA SER A 179 5.84 23.58 0.94
C SER A 179 4.42 23.18 0.56
N GLY A 180 4.31 22.21 -0.34
CA GLY A 180 3.01 21.72 -0.78
C GLY A 180 3.15 20.32 -1.37
N GLY A 181 2.02 19.65 -1.48
CA GLY A 181 1.97 18.33 -2.07
C GLY A 181 0.56 17.94 -2.48
N VAL A 182 0.51 17.04 -3.44
CA VAL A 182 -0.73 16.40 -3.90
C VAL A 182 -0.47 14.91 -3.95
N ALA A 183 -1.40 14.14 -3.40
CA ALA A 183 -1.38 12.69 -3.44
C ALA A 183 -2.72 12.17 -3.96
N LEU A 184 -2.65 11.24 -4.91
CA LEU A 184 -3.79 10.59 -5.52
C LEU A 184 -3.61 9.09 -5.43
N GLY A 185 -4.67 8.36 -5.13
CA GLY A 185 -4.65 6.92 -5.04
C GLY A 185 -5.92 6.27 -5.57
N TYR A 186 -5.73 5.15 -6.23
CA TYR A 186 -6.79 4.22 -6.57
C TYR A 186 -6.37 2.83 -6.11
N ASN A 187 -7.26 2.12 -5.43
CA ASN A 187 -7.04 0.74 -5.01
C ASN A 187 -8.29 -0.09 -5.24
N GLN A 188 -8.09 -1.31 -5.68
CA GLN A 188 -9.12 -2.32 -5.81
C GLN A 188 -8.65 -3.58 -5.09
N ARG A 189 -9.47 -4.11 -4.18
CA ARG A 189 -9.23 -5.38 -3.50
C ARG A 189 -10.29 -6.39 -3.88
N ARG A 190 -9.86 -7.59 -4.20
CA ARG A 190 -10.72 -8.76 -4.38
C ARG A 190 -10.36 -9.79 -3.34
N PHE A 191 -11.30 -10.12 -2.49
CA PHE A 191 -11.09 -11.04 -1.38
C PHE A 191 -11.17 -12.49 -1.85
N PHE A 192 -10.31 -13.31 -1.28
CA PHE A 192 -10.35 -14.77 -1.37
C PHE A 192 -10.71 -15.27 0.03
N ALA A 193 -11.96 -15.59 0.24
CA ALA A 193 -12.41 -16.14 1.50
C ALA A 193 -12.92 -17.56 1.30
N PRO A 194 -12.53 -18.51 2.15
CA PRO A 194 -13.18 -19.81 2.13
C PRO A 194 -14.66 -19.64 2.45
N PRO A 195 -15.55 -20.37 1.79
CA PRO A 195 -16.98 -20.30 2.09
C PRO A 195 -17.20 -20.71 3.56
N VAL A 196 -17.76 -19.81 4.34
CA VAL A 196 -18.21 -20.06 5.70
C VAL A 196 -19.74 -20.17 5.65
N ALA A 197 -20.30 -21.17 6.31
CA ALA A 197 -21.75 -21.36 6.31
C ALA A 197 -22.47 -20.07 6.73
N GLY A 198 -23.29 -19.53 5.84
CA GLY A 198 -24.12 -18.34 6.05
C GLY A 198 -23.48 -17.01 5.65
N PHE A 199 -22.18 -16.93 5.38
CA PHE A 199 -21.53 -15.67 4.94
C PHE A 199 -20.30 -15.96 4.09
N SER A 200 -20.34 -15.58 2.83
CA SER A 200 -19.17 -15.68 1.94
C SER A 200 -18.82 -14.30 1.39
N ILE A 201 -17.59 -13.89 1.63
CA ILE A 201 -16.99 -12.69 0.99
C ILE A 201 -16.08 -13.06 -0.18
N ASP A 202 -16.10 -14.34 -0.59
CA ASP A 202 -15.30 -14.78 -1.72
C ASP A 202 -15.72 -14.05 -3.01
N GLY A 203 -14.73 -13.49 -3.71
CA GLY A 203 -14.97 -12.70 -4.89
C GLY A 203 -15.51 -11.30 -4.66
N ALA A 204 -15.82 -10.91 -3.41
CA ALA A 204 -16.22 -9.54 -3.09
C ALA A 204 -15.10 -8.57 -3.51
N THR A 205 -15.50 -7.47 -4.12
CA THR A 205 -14.58 -6.46 -4.63
C THR A 205 -14.85 -5.13 -3.96
N ASP A 206 -13.82 -4.56 -3.38
CA ASP A 206 -13.81 -3.23 -2.79
C ASP A 206 -12.95 -2.30 -3.67
N ARG A 207 -13.42 -1.07 -3.88
CA ARG A 207 -12.71 -0.04 -4.63
C ARG A 207 -12.65 1.24 -3.82
N SER A 208 -11.48 1.85 -3.80
CA SER A 208 -11.27 3.10 -3.10
C SER A 208 -10.50 4.10 -3.94
N TYR A 209 -10.86 5.34 -3.76
CA TYR A 209 -10.20 6.50 -4.32
C TYR A 209 -9.77 7.39 -3.17
N SER A 210 -8.57 7.92 -3.24
CA SER A 210 -8.05 8.87 -2.28
C SER A 210 -7.44 10.05 -3.00
N ALA A 211 -7.69 11.24 -2.50
CA ALA A 211 -7.06 12.46 -2.92
C ALA A 211 -6.73 13.28 -1.68
N GLN A 212 -5.55 13.85 -1.63
CA GLN A 212 -5.11 14.71 -0.54
C GLN A 212 -4.21 15.79 -1.11
N ALA A 213 -4.39 17.02 -0.66
CA ALA A 213 -3.51 18.12 -1.01
C ALA A 213 -3.24 18.98 0.22
N PHE A 214 -2.05 19.56 0.28
CA PHE A 214 -1.72 20.56 1.29
C PHE A 214 -0.85 21.66 0.70
N LEU A 215 -0.93 22.83 1.29
CA LEU A 215 -0.05 23.97 1.03
C LEU A 215 0.28 24.63 2.37
N ALA A 216 1.55 24.81 2.64
CA ALA A 216 2.02 25.47 3.84
C ALA A 216 3.02 26.57 3.49
N LYS A 217 3.03 27.63 4.27
CA LYS A 217 3.98 28.74 4.19
C LYS A 217 4.55 29.03 5.56
N ARG A 218 5.86 28.96 5.69
CA ARG A 218 6.56 29.44 6.88
C ARG A 218 6.72 30.95 6.79
N LEU A 219 6.17 31.67 7.76
CA LEU A 219 6.21 33.13 7.84
C LEU A 219 7.43 33.63 8.65
N SER A 220 7.78 32.90 9.70
CA SER A 220 8.95 33.15 10.53
C SER A 220 9.52 31.81 11.07
N GLU A 221 10.55 31.85 11.92
CA GLU A 221 11.09 30.66 12.56
C GLU A 221 10.04 29.92 13.41
N ASN A 222 9.11 30.68 14.01
CA ASN A 222 8.13 30.15 14.97
C ASN A 222 6.67 30.29 14.50
N SER A 223 6.45 30.74 13.25
CA SER A 223 5.07 30.89 12.72
C SER A 223 4.94 30.41 11.28
N GLY A 224 3.81 29.81 10.97
CA GLY A 224 3.44 29.35 9.64
C GLY A 224 1.94 29.29 9.46
N VAL A 225 1.51 29.22 8.21
CA VAL A 225 0.12 29.00 7.81
C VAL A 225 0.07 27.76 6.94
N GLU A 226 -0.91 26.92 7.19
CA GLU A 226 -1.13 25.68 6.45
C GLU A 226 -2.60 25.56 6.07
N GLY A 227 -2.84 25.07 4.86
CA GLY A 227 -4.16 24.67 4.36
C GLY A 227 -4.10 23.28 3.76
N GLN A 228 -5.14 22.48 3.98
CA GLN A 228 -5.22 21.12 3.49
C GLN A 228 -6.65 20.76 3.04
N VAL A 229 -6.74 19.78 2.13
CA VAL A 229 -7.96 19.18 1.60
C VAL A 229 -7.80 17.69 1.49
#